data_2b138491417e813c43d6ba34eb072405
#
_entry.id   2b138491417e813c43d6ba34eb072405
#
_cell.length_a   1.000
_cell.length_b   1.000
_cell.length_c   1.000
_cell.angle_alpha   90.00
_cell.angle_beta   90.00
_cell.angle_gamma   90.00
#
_symmetry.space_group_name_H-M   'P 1'
#
loop_
_entity.id
_entity.type
_entity.pdbx_description
1 polymer ?
#
loop_
_entity_poly.entity_id
_entity_poly.type
_entity_poly.pdbx_seq_one_letter_code
_entity_poly.pdbx_strand_id
1 'polypeptide(L)'
;MMSTNEFLSILNEKNYTIAETDEEYKIIKKDVIYAIVGKNEQYSTTFKNTPVELKKLVRKYEDTKIKDRSGYFRIPLKNLNLGGEQQYITFNRISELFGARDKLLFECEDNLTQIFTKEDLESEHFKQQIGDYLQWAEEV
;
A
#
# COMPACT_ATOMS: atom_id res chain seq x y z
N MET A 1 0.67 -8.76 -1.97
CA MET A 1 -0.27 -8.15 -1.02
C MET A 1 -0.45 -6.68 -1.37
N MET A 2 -1.67 -6.20 -1.36
CA MET A 2 -1.96 -4.81 -1.74
C MET A 2 -2.89 -4.19 -0.70
N SER A 3 -2.47 -3.06 -0.11
CA SER A 3 -3.31 -2.33 0.83
C SER A 3 -4.43 -1.57 0.09
N THR A 4 -5.47 -1.18 0.83
CA THR A 4 -6.56 -0.37 0.27
C THR A 4 -6.02 0.97 -0.26
N ASN A 5 -5.13 1.63 0.49
CA ASN A 5 -4.58 2.91 0.04
C ASN A 5 -3.76 2.78 -1.24
N GLU A 6 -2.97 1.71 -1.41
CA GLU A 6 -2.26 1.44 -2.65
C GLU A 6 -3.23 1.21 -3.82
N PHE A 7 -4.25 0.39 -3.59
CA PHE A 7 -5.26 0.09 -4.60
C PHE A 7 -5.94 1.38 -5.09
N LEU A 8 -6.44 2.19 -4.17
CA LEU A 8 -7.10 3.44 -4.52
C LEU A 8 -6.15 4.44 -5.21
N SER A 9 -4.89 4.49 -4.79
CA SER A 9 -3.88 5.34 -5.41
C SER A 9 -3.61 4.93 -6.86
N ILE A 10 -3.47 3.64 -7.14
CA ILE A 10 -3.26 3.13 -8.51
C ILE A 10 -4.47 3.43 -9.39
N LEU A 11 -5.68 3.26 -8.88
CA LEU A 11 -6.90 3.59 -9.62
C LEU A 11 -6.95 5.07 -9.96
N ASN A 12 -6.58 5.93 -9.02
CA ASN A 12 -6.54 7.37 -9.25
C ASN A 12 -5.51 7.75 -10.32
N GLU A 13 -4.34 7.14 -10.30
CA GLU A 13 -3.30 7.34 -11.33
C GLU A 13 -3.79 6.94 -12.73
N LYS A 14 -4.66 5.94 -12.81
CA LYS A 14 -5.26 5.46 -14.07
C LYS A 14 -6.53 6.22 -14.45
N ASN A 15 -6.82 7.33 -13.78
CA ASN A 15 -7.97 8.21 -14.02
C ASN A 15 -9.33 7.57 -13.75
N TYR A 16 -9.42 6.60 -12.86
CA TYR A 16 -10.69 6.12 -12.36
C TYR A 16 -11.17 7.00 -11.21
N THR A 17 -12.48 7.20 -11.14
CA THR A 17 -13.16 7.83 -10.01
C THR A 17 -13.72 6.73 -9.12
N ILE A 18 -13.64 6.92 -7.82
CA ILE A 18 -14.10 5.94 -6.84
C ILE A 18 -15.23 6.54 -6.02
N ALA A 19 -16.38 5.89 -6.06
CA ALA A 19 -17.50 6.22 -5.19
C ALA A 19 -17.50 5.20 -4.04
N GLU A 20 -17.26 5.70 -2.83
CA GLU A 20 -17.16 4.87 -1.64
C GLU A 20 -18.45 4.90 -0.84
N THR A 21 -18.89 3.72 -0.40
CA THR A 21 -19.95 3.56 0.61
C THR A 21 -19.37 2.78 1.79
N ASP A 22 -20.16 2.54 2.82
CA ASP A 22 -19.73 1.72 3.96
C ASP A 22 -19.47 0.26 3.57
N GLU A 23 -20.04 -0.18 2.46
CA GLU A 23 -20.00 -1.59 2.06
C GLU A 23 -19.13 -1.86 0.83
N GLU A 24 -18.89 -0.86 -0.02
CA GLU A 24 -18.25 -1.11 -1.30
C GLU A 24 -17.54 0.10 -1.89
N TYR A 25 -16.64 -0.18 -2.85
CA TYR A 25 -16.04 0.81 -3.76
C TYR A 25 -16.60 0.61 -5.15
N LYS A 26 -17.16 1.66 -5.75
CA LYS A 26 -17.56 1.65 -7.18
C LYS A 26 -16.44 2.30 -7.99
N ILE A 27 -15.92 1.57 -8.95
CA ILE A 27 -14.83 2.04 -9.82
C ILE A 27 -15.45 2.56 -11.12
N ILE A 28 -15.33 3.87 -11.34
CA ILE A 28 -16.04 4.60 -12.36
C ILE A 28 -15.07 5.32 -13.29
N LYS A 29 -15.35 5.32 -14.58
CA LYS A 29 -14.63 6.14 -15.56
C LYS A 29 -15.61 6.63 -16.61
N LYS A 30 -15.63 7.95 -16.87
CA LYS A 30 -16.55 8.60 -17.82
C LYS A 30 -18.02 8.21 -17.54
N ASP A 31 -18.41 8.28 -16.28
CA ASP A 31 -19.75 7.94 -15.78
C ASP A 31 -20.18 6.48 -15.97
N VAL A 32 -19.26 5.60 -16.31
CA VAL A 32 -19.52 4.17 -16.45
C VAL A 32 -18.90 3.41 -15.27
N ILE A 33 -19.70 2.58 -14.62
CA ILE A 33 -19.22 1.70 -13.55
C ILE A 33 -18.60 0.46 -14.17
N TYR A 34 -17.31 0.21 -13.92
CA TYR A 34 -16.60 -0.96 -14.44
C TYR A 34 -16.45 -2.09 -13.44
N ALA A 35 -16.48 -1.79 -12.14
CA ALA A 35 -16.43 -2.80 -11.10
C ALA A 35 -16.99 -2.24 -9.80
N ILE A 36 -17.50 -3.14 -8.96
CA ILE A 36 -17.97 -2.83 -7.61
C ILE A 36 -17.24 -3.79 -6.67
N VAL A 37 -16.37 -3.26 -5.82
CA VAL A 37 -15.52 -4.06 -4.94
C VAL A 37 -16.05 -4.00 -3.52
N GLY A 38 -16.42 -5.14 -2.95
CA GLY A 38 -16.92 -5.22 -1.58
C GLY A 38 -15.82 -5.00 -0.55
N LYS A 39 -16.15 -4.29 0.53
CA LYS A 39 -15.21 -3.98 1.62
C LYS A 39 -15.15 -5.05 2.71
N ASN A 40 -16.23 -5.78 2.92
CA ASN A 40 -16.43 -6.60 4.11
C ASN A 40 -16.21 -8.10 3.87
N GLU A 41 -16.18 -8.53 2.63
CA GLU A 41 -15.91 -9.90 2.25
C GLU A 41 -14.88 -9.97 1.14
N GLN A 42 -13.93 -10.88 1.29
CA GLN A 42 -12.93 -11.14 0.27
C GLN A 42 -13.60 -11.76 -0.97
N TYR A 43 -13.19 -11.36 -2.16
CA TYR A 43 -13.75 -11.84 -3.44
C TYR A 43 -15.22 -11.50 -3.68
N SER A 44 -15.72 -10.44 -3.06
CA SER A 44 -17.11 -9.98 -3.23
C SER A 44 -17.24 -8.88 -4.30
N THR A 45 -16.52 -9.05 -5.41
CA THR A 45 -16.50 -8.06 -6.49
C THR A 45 -17.47 -8.42 -7.60
N THR A 46 -18.18 -7.41 -8.10
CA THR A 46 -19.00 -7.52 -9.31
C THR A 46 -18.27 -6.80 -10.45
N PHE A 47 -17.98 -7.53 -11.53
CA PHE A 47 -17.37 -6.97 -12.74
C PHE A 47 -18.45 -6.64 -13.77
N LYS A 48 -18.29 -5.48 -14.46
CA LYS A 48 -19.23 -4.99 -15.48
C LYS A 48 -18.48 -4.56 -16.73
N ASN A 49 -18.32 -5.46 -17.69
CA ASN A 49 -17.52 -5.19 -18.90
C ASN A 49 -16.14 -4.62 -18.57
N THR A 50 -15.53 -5.16 -17.54
CA THR A 50 -14.29 -4.65 -16.94
C THR A 50 -13.11 -4.89 -17.89
N PRO A 51 -12.31 -3.84 -18.21
CA PRO A 51 -11.09 -4.03 -18.98
C PRO A 51 -10.14 -5.01 -18.30
N VAL A 52 -9.40 -5.77 -19.11
CA VAL A 52 -8.48 -6.80 -18.59
C VAL A 52 -7.48 -6.25 -17.57
N GLU A 53 -6.91 -5.09 -17.83
CA GLU A 53 -5.94 -4.46 -16.92
C GLU A 53 -6.56 -4.09 -15.57
N LEU A 54 -7.77 -3.55 -15.59
CA LEU A 54 -8.49 -3.24 -14.36
C LEU A 54 -8.84 -4.52 -13.60
N LYS A 55 -9.29 -5.55 -14.32
CA LYS A 55 -9.63 -6.84 -13.72
C LYS A 55 -8.45 -7.47 -13.01
N LYS A 56 -7.26 -7.43 -13.62
CA LYS A 56 -6.02 -7.92 -13.00
C LYS A 56 -5.68 -7.16 -11.72
N LEU A 57 -5.82 -5.85 -11.75
CA LEU A 57 -5.57 -5.00 -10.58
C LEU A 57 -6.53 -5.31 -9.44
N VAL A 58 -7.82 -5.42 -9.74
CA VAL A 58 -8.84 -5.75 -8.75
C VAL A 58 -8.59 -7.13 -8.15
N ARG A 59 -8.26 -8.12 -8.99
CA ARG A 59 -7.96 -9.46 -8.48
C ARG A 59 -6.73 -9.49 -7.57
N LYS A 60 -5.71 -8.72 -7.88
CA LYS A 60 -4.55 -8.58 -7.02
C LYS A 60 -4.92 -8.00 -5.66
N TYR A 61 -5.81 -7.02 -5.63
CA TYR A 61 -6.33 -6.47 -4.40
C TYR A 61 -7.20 -7.49 -3.65
N GLU A 62 -8.08 -8.20 -4.35
CA GLU A 62 -8.94 -9.23 -3.77
C GLU A 62 -8.14 -10.37 -3.10
N ASP A 63 -6.95 -10.67 -3.60
CA ASP A 63 -6.08 -11.70 -3.02
C ASP A 63 -5.54 -11.29 -1.65
N THR A 64 -5.64 -10.03 -1.28
CA THR A 64 -5.28 -9.56 0.05
C THR A 64 -6.45 -9.76 1.01
N LYS A 65 -6.22 -10.47 2.10
CA LYS A 65 -7.26 -10.68 3.12
C LYS A 65 -7.76 -9.34 3.67
N ILE A 66 -9.03 -9.26 4.00
CA ILE A 66 -9.65 -8.02 4.51
C ILE A 66 -8.83 -7.41 5.65
N LYS A 67 -8.42 -8.23 6.62
CA LYS A 67 -7.64 -7.78 7.78
C LYS A 67 -6.27 -7.19 7.42
N ASP A 68 -5.74 -7.54 6.25
CA ASP A 68 -4.41 -7.14 5.80
C ASP A 68 -4.43 -5.97 4.82
N ARG A 69 -5.61 -5.41 4.53
CA ARG A 69 -5.77 -4.31 3.57
C ARG A 69 -5.49 -2.93 4.16
N SER A 70 -5.33 -2.83 5.46
CA SER A 70 -5.02 -1.59 6.18
C SER A 70 -4.02 -1.86 7.30
N GLY A 71 -3.48 -0.80 7.91
CA GLY A 71 -2.54 -0.94 9.00
C GLY A 71 -1.10 -1.17 8.56
N TYR A 72 -0.76 -0.79 7.33
CA TYR A 72 0.60 -0.80 6.80
C TYR A 72 1.14 0.62 6.71
N PHE A 73 2.42 0.79 7.01
CA PHE A 73 3.07 2.10 7.10
C PHE A 73 4.39 2.11 6.35
N ARG A 74 4.70 3.26 5.75
CA ARG A 74 6.01 3.57 5.17
C ARG A 74 6.56 4.80 5.89
N ILE A 75 7.86 4.85 6.08
CA ILE A 75 8.49 5.95 6.82
C ILE A 75 9.39 6.73 5.87
N PRO A 76 8.91 7.86 5.31
CA PRO A 76 9.76 8.73 4.49
C PRO A 76 10.76 9.48 5.37
N LEU A 77 11.98 9.62 4.89
CA LEU A 77 13.00 10.47 5.50
C LEU A 77 12.83 11.87 4.90
N LYS A 78 12.00 12.69 5.53
CA LYS A 78 11.45 13.92 4.95
C LYS A 78 12.48 14.94 4.46
N ASN A 79 13.68 14.95 5.02
CA ASN A 79 14.70 15.90 4.63
C ASN A 79 15.85 15.25 3.85
N LEU A 80 15.63 14.04 3.34
CA LEU A 80 16.66 13.31 2.62
C LEU A 80 16.15 12.90 1.23
N ASN A 81 16.60 13.65 0.21
CA ASN A 81 16.35 13.34 -1.19
C ASN A 81 17.68 13.15 -1.88
N LEU A 82 17.95 11.95 -2.38
CA LEU A 82 19.17 11.67 -3.13
C LEU A 82 18.82 11.55 -4.61
N GLY A 83 19.45 12.39 -5.43
CA GLY A 83 19.16 12.42 -6.85
C GLY A 83 17.72 12.82 -7.20
N GLY A 84 17.07 13.60 -6.34
CA GLY A 84 15.67 13.99 -6.52
C GLY A 84 14.66 12.95 -6.04
N GLU A 85 15.12 11.81 -5.54
CA GLU A 85 14.25 10.74 -5.07
C GLU A 85 14.05 10.78 -3.54
N GLN A 86 12.80 10.68 -3.11
CA GLN A 86 12.49 10.56 -1.68
C GLN A 86 13.06 9.26 -1.12
N GLN A 87 13.78 9.35 -0.01
CA GLN A 87 14.33 8.19 0.68
C GLN A 87 13.37 7.71 1.77
N TYR A 88 13.35 6.40 1.98
CA TYR A 88 12.51 5.74 2.98
C TYR A 88 13.32 4.85 3.90
N ILE A 89 12.87 4.70 5.14
CA ILE A 89 13.44 3.72 6.06
C ILE A 89 13.27 2.33 5.44
N THR A 90 14.38 1.62 5.35
CA THR A 90 14.43 0.28 4.75
C THR A 90 15.04 -0.68 5.77
N PHE A 91 14.37 -1.81 5.98
CA PHE A 91 14.81 -2.84 6.92
C PHE A 91 15.32 -4.06 6.15
N ASN A 92 16.51 -4.53 6.50
CA ASN A 92 17.05 -5.76 5.93
C ASN A 92 16.69 -6.92 6.87
N ARG A 93 15.92 -7.87 6.36
CA ARG A 93 15.40 -9.00 7.16
C ARG A 93 16.46 -10.00 7.58
N ILE A 94 17.57 -10.06 6.87
CA ILE A 94 18.67 -10.98 7.19
C ILE A 94 19.61 -10.38 8.23
N SER A 95 20.10 -9.16 7.97
CA SER A 95 21.01 -8.48 8.88
C SER A 95 20.34 -7.82 10.07
N GLU A 96 19.01 -7.61 9.97
CA GLU A 96 18.19 -6.87 10.94
C GLU A 96 18.66 -5.42 11.13
N LEU A 97 19.28 -4.85 10.11
CA LEU A 97 19.74 -3.47 10.09
C LEU A 97 18.79 -2.57 9.31
N PHE A 98 18.72 -1.32 9.74
CA PHE A 98 17.95 -0.28 9.06
C PHE A 98 18.88 0.56 8.17
N GLY A 99 18.33 1.02 7.07
CA GLY A 99 19.01 1.92 6.15
C GLY A 99 18.02 2.83 5.46
N ALA A 100 18.48 3.54 4.44
CA ALA A 100 17.67 4.45 3.63
C ALA A 100 17.82 4.10 2.16
N ARG A 101 16.71 4.00 1.45
CA ARG A 101 16.67 3.80 0.00
C ARG A 101 15.48 4.54 -0.60
N ASP A 102 15.55 4.78 -1.90
CA ASP A 102 14.38 5.21 -2.67
C ASP A 102 13.30 4.12 -2.62
N LYS A 103 12.12 4.46 -3.09
CA LYS A 103 10.97 3.54 -3.06
C LYS A 103 11.27 2.24 -3.79
N LEU A 104 11.10 1.12 -3.10
CA LEU A 104 11.29 -0.20 -3.71
C LEU A 104 10.19 -0.46 -4.75
N LEU A 105 10.58 -1.01 -5.90
CA LEU A 105 9.64 -1.40 -6.96
C LEU A 105 8.80 -2.62 -6.53
N PHE A 106 9.44 -3.52 -5.82
CA PHE A 106 8.79 -4.72 -5.28
C PHE A 106 9.08 -4.81 -3.79
N GLU A 107 8.05 -5.10 -3.01
CA GLU A 107 8.22 -5.37 -1.59
C GLU A 107 9.11 -6.60 -1.41
N CYS A 108 9.98 -6.56 -0.40
CA CYS A 108 10.93 -7.63 -0.09
C CYS A 108 11.99 -7.89 -1.17
N GLU A 109 12.26 -6.89 -2.02
CA GLU A 109 13.38 -6.96 -2.94
C GLU A 109 14.68 -7.16 -2.16
N ASP A 110 15.48 -8.18 -2.52
CA ASP A 110 16.75 -8.49 -1.85
C ASP A 110 16.64 -8.57 -0.30
N ASN A 111 15.54 -9.13 0.21
CA ASN A 111 15.25 -9.22 1.65
C ASN A 111 15.07 -7.85 2.32
N LEU A 112 14.78 -6.82 1.54
CA LEU A 112 14.50 -5.49 2.04
C LEU A 112 13.00 -5.25 2.15
N THR A 113 12.57 -4.51 3.16
CA THR A 113 11.19 -4.06 3.27
C THR A 113 11.14 -2.59 3.67
N GLN A 114 10.16 -1.89 3.13
CA GLN A 114 9.85 -0.50 3.47
C GLN A 114 8.43 -0.36 4.02
N ILE A 115 7.70 -1.47 4.10
CA ILE A 115 6.33 -1.48 4.57
C ILE A 115 6.28 -2.22 5.92
N PHE A 116 5.77 -1.54 6.93
CA PHE A 116 5.78 -2.01 8.31
C PHE A 116 4.36 -2.07 8.87
N THR A 117 4.12 -3.00 9.80
CA THR A 117 2.86 -3.08 10.53
C THR A 117 2.91 -2.15 11.74
N LYS A 118 1.73 -1.89 12.33
CA LYS A 118 1.66 -1.15 13.58
C LYS A 118 2.45 -1.84 14.69
N GLU A 119 2.43 -3.16 14.73
CA GLU A 119 3.20 -3.95 15.69
C GLU A 119 4.70 -3.74 15.50
N ASP A 120 5.18 -3.69 14.25
CA ASP A 120 6.58 -3.40 13.97
C ASP A 120 6.96 -2.04 14.54
N LEU A 121 6.15 -1.00 14.28
CA LEU A 121 6.43 0.36 14.73
C LEU A 121 6.41 0.49 16.25
N GLU A 122 5.65 -0.33 16.94
CA GLU A 122 5.55 -0.34 18.40
C GLU A 122 6.60 -1.24 19.07
N SER A 123 7.37 -2.01 18.29
CA SER A 123 8.39 -2.91 18.83
C SER A 123 9.56 -2.14 19.45
N GLU A 124 10.19 -2.74 20.45
CA GLU A 124 11.37 -2.16 21.10
C GLU A 124 12.54 -2.01 20.13
N HIS A 125 12.71 -2.95 19.22
CA HIS A 125 13.79 -2.90 18.23
C HIS A 125 13.66 -1.66 17.34
N PHE A 126 12.46 -1.39 16.81
CA PHE A 126 12.19 -0.21 15.98
C PHE A 126 12.39 1.08 16.78
N LYS A 127 11.85 1.14 18.00
CA LYS A 127 11.99 2.32 18.87
C LYS A 127 13.43 2.65 19.19
N GLN A 128 14.26 1.64 19.46
CA GLN A 128 15.66 1.82 19.77
C GLN A 128 16.48 2.26 18.56
N GLN A 129 16.20 1.69 17.40
CA GLN A 129 17.00 1.93 16.19
C GLN A 129 16.54 3.16 15.40
N ILE A 130 15.25 3.38 15.28
CA ILE A 130 14.68 4.43 14.43
C ILE A 130 13.59 5.24 15.12
N GLY A 131 13.59 5.28 16.46
CA GLY A 131 12.52 5.95 17.23
C GLY A 131 12.24 7.38 16.81
N ASP A 132 13.26 8.16 16.47
CA ASP A 132 13.11 9.55 16.06
C ASP A 132 12.37 9.71 14.72
N TYR A 133 12.35 8.66 13.90
CA TYR A 133 11.71 8.70 12.58
C TYR A 133 10.28 8.16 12.57
N LEU A 134 9.85 7.49 13.64
CA LEU A 134 8.50 6.88 13.70
C LEU A 134 7.39 7.91 13.60
N GLN A 135 7.64 9.16 14.01
CA GLN A 135 6.68 10.26 13.88
C GLN A 135 6.32 10.58 12.43
N TRP A 136 7.15 10.17 11.47
CA TRP A 136 6.92 10.41 10.05
C TRP A 136 6.23 9.25 9.34
N ALA A 137 5.87 8.19 10.07
CA ALA A 137 5.19 7.04 9.48
C ALA A 137 3.88 7.47 8.81
N GLU A 138 3.70 7.04 7.58
CA GLU A 138 2.51 7.31 6.78
C GLU A 138 1.84 6.01 6.40
N GLU A 139 0.52 5.94 6.56
CA GLU A 139 -0.24 4.75 6.14
C GLU A 139 -0.26 4.64 4.62
N VAL A 140 0.02 3.44 4.12
CA VAL A 140 0.04 3.16 2.68
C VAL A 140 -1.19 2.38 2.24
#